data_e47cc4bb4e1aaf2540804e469e0f3b91
#
_entry.id   e47cc4bb4e1aaf2540804e469e0f3b91
#
_cell.length_a   1.000
_cell.length_b   1.000
_cell.length_c   1.000
_cell.angle_alpha   90.00
_cell.angle_beta   90.00
_cell.angle_gamma   90.00
#
_symmetry.space_group_name_H-M   'P 1'
#
loop_
_entity.id
_entity.type
_entity.pdbx_description
1 polymer ?
#
loop_
_entity_poly.entity_id
_entity_poly.type
_entity_poly.pdbx_seq_one_letter_code
_entity_poly.pdbx_strand_id
1 'polypeptide(L)'
;MAERELYPDGEQRRRIMDFIMAAGQTLLENGAEVFRVEQTMEIMAASFHLREFHVYVLTNGIFASAGTAEMSEVRNVPTRTTHLGRVAAVNQLSRQIASGEVDTIDEAETRLAQARCIPFPKDWVQLAAGMGGAFCFALIFGGDLKAGLAA
;
A
#
# COMPACT_ATOMS: atom_id res chain seq x y z
N MET A 1 -35.63 2.35 7.17
CA MET A 1 -35.09 1.03 7.54
C MET A 1 -34.00 0.57 6.59
N ALA A 2 -33.94 0.99 5.35
CA ALA A 2 -32.92 0.61 4.36
C ALA A 2 -31.51 1.24 4.58
N GLU A 3 -31.39 2.36 5.29
CA GLU A 3 -30.11 3.01 5.54
C GLU A 3 -29.20 2.27 6.54
N ARG A 4 -29.78 1.42 7.38
CA ARG A 4 -29.01 0.69 8.43
C ARG A 4 -28.26 -0.52 7.88
N GLU A 5 -28.66 -1.04 6.72
CA GLU A 5 -27.99 -2.17 6.05
C GLU A 5 -26.76 -1.78 5.22
N LEU A 6 -26.62 -0.48 4.90
CA LEU A 6 -25.52 0.02 4.06
C LEU A 6 -24.23 0.35 4.84
N TYR A 7 -24.31 0.37 6.17
CA TYR A 7 -23.17 0.77 7.00
C TYR A 7 -22.74 -0.37 7.91
N PRO A 8 -21.42 -0.65 7.97
CA PRO A 8 -20.87 -1.70 8.81
C PRO A 8 -21.21 -1.45 10.29
N ASP A 9 -21.48 -2.51 11.03
CA ASP A 9 -21.64 -2.45 12.49
C ASP A 9 -20.32 -2.12 13.21
N GLY A 10 -20.34 -1.99 14.55
CA GLY A 10 -19.17 -1.57 15.31
C GLY A 10 -17.99 -2.53 15.19
N GLU A 11 -18.22 -3.83 15.15
CA GLU A 11 -17.19 -4.86 15.01
C GLU A 11 -16.64 -4.89 13.58
N GLN A 12 -17.52 -4.84 12.60
CA GLN A 12 -17.15 -4.80 11.20
C GLN A 12 -16.37 -3.51 10.85
N ARG A 13 -16.76 -2.35 11.40
CA ARG A 13 -16.02 -1.09 11.25
C ARG A 13 -14.60 -1.20 11.79
N ARG A 14 -14.42 -1.82 12.95
CA ARG A 14 -13.10 -2.04 13.53
C ARG A 14 -12.26 -2.93 12.64
N ARG A 15 -12.81 -4.02 12.12
CA ARG A 15 -12.12 -4.95 11.22
C ARG A 15 -11.71 -4.27 9.91
N ILE A 16 -12.59 -3.43 9.33
CA ILE A 16 -12.27 -2.63 8.16
C ILE A 16 -11.13 -1.65 8.45
N MET A 17 -11.17 -0.97 9.60
CA MET A 17 -10.11 -0.06 10.03
C MET A 17 -8.78 -0.78 10.15
N ASP A 18 -8.74 -1.93 10.83
CA ASP A 18 -7.55 -2.78 10.97
C ASP A 18 -6.97 -3.20 9.61
N PHE A 19 -7.84 -3.59 8.66
CA PHE A 19 -7.45 -3.94 7.30
C PHE A 19 -6.81 -2.75 6.57
N ILE A 20 -7.45 -1.58 6.59
CA ILE A 20 -6.96 -0.36 5.93
C ILE A 20 -5.60 0.05 6.51
N MET A 21 -5.47 0.01 7.84
CA MET A 21 -4.20 0.28 8.52
C MET A 21 -3.11 -0.72 8.15
N ALA A 22 -3.47 -2.00 8.02
CA ALA A 22 -2.54 -3.04 7.57
C ALA A 22 -2.11 -2.85 6.11
N ALA A 23 -3.01 -2.42 5.23
CA ALA A 23 -2.69 -2.09 3.85
C ALA A 23 -1.75 -0.87 3.76
N GLY A 24 -2.07 0.21 4.47
CA GLY A 24 -1.24 1.41 4.56
C GLY A 24 0.17 1.10 5.10
N GLN A 25 0.25 0.33 6.17
CA GLN A 25 1.53 -0.13 6.73
C GLN A 25 2.34 -0.92 5.70
N THR A 26 1.69 -1.86 4.99
CA THR A 26 2.36 -2.66 3.96
C THR A 26 2.91 -1.79 2.83
N LEU A 27 2.17 -0.78 2.39
CA LEU A 27 2.64 0.17 1.38
C LEU A 27 3.85 0.95 1.87
N LEU A 28 3.77 1.53 3.08
CA LEU A 28 4.81 2.38 3.64
C LEU A 28 6.10 1.58 3.92
N GLU A 29 6.00 0.38 4.50
CA GLU A 29 7.12 -0.54 4.73
C GLU A 29 7.85 -0.94 3.44
N ASN A 30 7.13 -1.00 2.31
CA ASN A 30 7.67 -1.44 1.03
C ASN A 30 8.02 -0.29 0.07
N GLY A 31 8.08 0.95 0.57
CA GLY A 31 8.67 2.08 -0.13
C GLY A 31 7.68 2.90 -0.97
N ALA A 32 6.37 2.78 -0.71
CA ALA A 32 5.40 3.67 -1.32
C ALA A 32 5.58 5.12 -0.83
N GLU A 33 5.24 6.08 -1.67
CA GLU A 33 5.22 7.49 -1.31
C GLU A 33 4.08 7.78 -0.32
N VAL A 34 4.37 8.61 0.69
CA VAL A 34 3.44 8.97 1.78
C VAL A 34 2.06 9.35 1.26
N PHE A 35 2.02 10.30 0.33
CA PHE A 35 0.77 10.79 -0.22
C PHE A 35 -0.03 9.68 -0.97
N ARG A 36 0.67 8.74 -1.61
CA ARG A 36 0.05 7.58 -2.28
C ARG A 36 -0.54 6.59 -1.28
N VAL A 37 0.10 6.44 -0.13
CA VAL A 37 -0.42 5.61 0.97
C VAL A 37 -1.73 6.21 1.48
N GLU A 38 -1.77 7.52 1.77
CA GLU A 38 -2.98 8.23 2.20
C GLU A 38 -4.13 8.03 1.19
N GLN A 39 -3.89 8.36 -0.06
CA GLN A 39 -4.88 8.22 -1.13
C GLN A 39 -5.42 6.79 -1.25
N THR A 40 -4.55 5.77 -1.15
CA THR A 40 -4.95 4.37 -1.24
C THR A 40 -5.82 3.96 -0.05
N MET A 41 -5.49 4.41 1.16
CA MET A 41 -6.27 4.16 2.37
C MET A 41 -7.65 4.84 2.29
N GLU A 42 -7.72 6.08 1.82
CA GLU A 42 -8.98 6.81 1.62
C GLU A 42 -9.90 6.11 0.60
N ILE A 43 -9.35 5.63 -0.51
CA ILE A 43 -10.11 4.87 -1.51
C ILE A 43 -10.70 3.61 -0.90
N MET A 44 -9.92 2.83 -0.14
CA MET A 44 -10.40 1.63 0.53
C MET A 44 -11.48 1.95 1.57
N ALA A 45 -11.28 3.00 2.37
CA ALA A 45 -12.24 3.44 3.39
C ALA A 45 -13.58 3.85 2.76
N ALA A 46 -13.54 4.61 1.68
CA ALA A 46 -14.74 5.03 0.95
C ALA A 46 -15.49 3.82 0.36
N SER A 47 -14.76 2.86 -0.21
CA SER A 47 -15.35 1.67 -0.84
C SER A 47 -16.02 0.73 0.18
N PHE A 48 -15.48 0.62 1.38
CA PHE A 48 -16.10 -0.13 2.49
C PHE A 48 -17.08 0.72 3.34
N HIS A 49 -17.46 1.89 2.86
CA HIS A 49 -18.41 2.79 3.53
C HIS A 49 -18.01 3.17 4.97
N LEU A 50 -16.70 3.26 5.24
CA LEU A 50 -16.19 3.74 6.52
C LEU A 50 -16.29 5.27 6.55
N ARG A 51 -17.32 5.79 7.21
CA ARG A 51 -17.62 7.22 7.27
C ARG A 51 -16.60 8.00 8.10
N GLU A 52 -16.41 9.28 7.73
CA GLU A 52 -15.53 10.21 8.46
C GLU A 52 -14.14 9.62 8.70
N PHE A 53 -13.61 8.95 7.67
CA PHE A 53 -12.25 8.44 7.71
C PHE A 53 -11.27 9.57 7.42
N HIS A 54 -10.34 9.76 8.35
CA HIS A 54 -9.25 10.70 8.23
C HIS A 54 -7.95 9.97 8.46
N VAL A 55 -6.98 10.20 7.60
CA VAL A 55 -5.66 9.57 7.69
C VAL A 55 -4.57 10.60 7.54
N TYR A 56 -3.51 10.43 8.30
CA TYR A 56 -2.30 11.20 8.21
C TYR A 56 -1.11 10.26 8.26
N VAL A 57 -0.32 10.23 7.19
CA VAL A 57 0.83 9.34 7.04
C VAL A 57 2.12 10.13 7.17
N LEU A 58 3.01 9.65 8.03
CA LEU A 58 4.38 10.11 8.17
C LEU A 58 5.36 9.07 7.60
N THR A 59 6.61 9.45 7.48
CA THR A 59 7.65 8.53 6.99
C THR A 59 7.86 7.29 7.86
N ASN A 60 7.46 7.35 9.13
CA ASN A 60 7.66 6.29 10.14
C ASN A 60 6.39 5.91 10.90
N GLY A 61 5.22 6.40 10.49
CA GLY A 61 3.98 6.08 11.19
C GLY A 61 2.74 6.51 10.44
N ILE A 62 1.61 5.93 10.84
CA ILE A 62 0.29 6.19 10.30
C ILE A 62 -0.66 6.50 11.44
N PHE A 63 -1.41 7.57 11.30
CA PHE A 63 -2.48 7.98 12.21
C PHE A 63 -3.78 7.96 11.42
N ALA A 64 -4.79 7.27 11.92
CA ALA A 64 -6.09 7.29 11.29
C ALA A 64 -7.21 7.36 12.32
N SER A 65 -8.32 7.96 11.93
CA SER A 65 -9.55 7.99 12.72
C SER A 65 -10.76 7.76 11.82
N ALA A 66 -11.83 7.22 12.37
CA ALA A 66 -13.08 7.01 11.67
C ALA A 66 -14.27 7.23 12.62
N GLY A 67 -15.41 7.69 12.05
CA GLY A 67 -16.54 8.15 12.84
C GLY A 67 -16.22 9.44 13.58
N THR A 68 -17.11 9.92 14.42
CA THR A 68 -16.90 11.13 15.25
C THR A 68 -15.80 10.94 16.32
N ALA A 69 -14.60 10.54 15.88
CA ALA A 69 -13.43 10.19 16.73
C ALA A 69 -13.65 8.97 17.66
N GLU A 70 -14.67 8.14 17.40
CA GLU A 70 -14.92 6.92 18.18
C GLU A 70 -13.83 5.86 17.98
N MET A 71 -13.17 5.86 16.82
CA MET A 71 -12.04 4.98 16.49
C MET A 71 -10.83 5.82 16.07
N SER A 72 -9.74 5.64 16.80
CA SER A 72 -8.43 6.20 16.45
C SER A 72 -7.39 5.10 16.54
N GLU A 73 -6.54 5.00 15.51
CA GLU A 73 -5.47 4.02 15.45
C GLU A 73 -4.15 4.68 15.05
N VAL A 74 -3.07 4.22 15.68
CA VAL A 74 -1.71 4.66 15.39
C VAL A 74 -0.86 3.43 15.14
N ARG A 75 -0.16 3.41 14.01
CA ARG A 75 0.83 2.37 13.71
C ARG A 75 2.20 2.95 13.49
N ASN A 76 3.18 2.42 14.19
CA ASN A 76 4.58 2.73 13.96
C ASN A 76 5.13 1.86 12.83
N VAL A 77 5.91 2.46 11.93
CA VAL A 77 6.57 1.80 10.80
C VAL A 77 8.09 2.04 10.91
N PRO A 78 8.78 1.28 11.77
CA PRO A 78 10.19 1.56 12.09
C PRO A 78 11.15 1.17 10.97
N THR A 79 10.76 0.23 10.11
CA THR A 79 11.61 -0.28 9.03
C THR A 79 10.96 -0.03 7.68
N ARG A 80 11.78 0.41 6.72
CA ARG A 80 11.36 0.56 5.32
C ARG A 80 12.33 -0.18 4.41
N THR A 81 11.78 -0.81 3.42
CA THR A 81 12.50 -1.45 2.33
C THR A 81 11.89 -1.02 1.01
N THR A 82 12.44 -1.45 -0.11
CA THR A 82 11.84 -1.17 -1.41
C THR A 82 11.43 -2.48 -2.07
N HIS A 83 10.11 -2.73 -2.10
CA HIS A 83 9.53 -3.88 -2.76
C HIS A 83 8.34 -3.46 -3.64
N LEU A 84 8.64 -2.95 -4.84
CA LEU A 84 7.62 -2.40 -5.74
C LEU A 84 6.54 -3.43 -6.15
N GLY A 85 6.87 -4.72 -6.15
CA GLY A 85 5.90 -5.79 -6.40
C GLY A 85 4.79 -5.84 -5.34
N ARG A 86 5.13 -5.70 -4.06
CA ARG A 86 4.14 -5.62 -2.97
C ARG A 86 3.32 -4.33 -3.05
N VAL A 87 3.98 -3.21 -3.33
CA VAL A 87 3.30 -1.93 -3.54
C VAL A 87 2.30 -2.02 -4.69
N ALA A 88 2.71 -2.61 -5.83
CA ALA A 88 1.82 -2.80 -6.97
C ALA A 88 0.63 -3.71 -6.65
N ALA A 89 0.83 -4.80 -5.91
CA ALA A 89 -0.22 -5.73 -5.50
C ALA A 89 -1.26 -5.05 -4.58
N VAL A 90 -0.83 -4.26 -3.59
CA VAL A 90 -1.76 -3.53 -2.71
C VAL A 90 -2.50 -2.43 -3.46
N ASN A 91 -1.84 -1.70 -4.37
CA ASN A 91 -2.50 -0.72 -5.23
C ASN A 91 -3.51 -1.38 -6.19
N GLN A 92 -3.23 -2.59 -6.68
CA GLN A 92 -4.20 -3.33 -7.47
C GLN A 92 -5.39 -3.78 -6.63
N LEU A 93 -5.16 -4.28 -5.42
CA LEU A 93 -6.23 -4.62 -4.47
C LEU A 93 -7.14 -3.42 -4.20
N SER A 94 -6.58 -2.23 -3.96
CA SER A 94 -7.37 -1.00 -3.79
C SER A 94 -8.28 -0.71 -4.99
N ARG A 95 -7.79 -0.90 -6.21
CA ARG A 95 -8.61 -0.73 -7.41
C ARG A 95 -9.71 -1.78 -7.55
N GLN A 96 -9.41 -3.03 -7.18
CA GLN A 96 -10.39 -4.12 -7.19
C GLN A 96 -11.51 -3.91 -6.17
N ILE A 97 -11.16 -3.39 -5.00
CA ILE A 97 -12.15 -2.99 -3.99
C ILE A 97 -13.00 -1.82 -4.52
N ALA A 98 -12.37 -0.80 -5.10
CA ALA A 98 -13.06 0.37 -5.63
C ALA A 98 -13.98 0.04 -6.82
N SER A 99 -13.66 -0.98 -7.63
CA SER A 99 -14.50 -1.44 -8.74
C SER A 99 -15.59 -2.43 -8.31
N GLY A 100 -15.61 -2.86 -7.05
CA GLY A 100 -16.53 -3.89 -6.56
C GLY A 100 -16.18 -5.32 -6.99
N GLU A 101 -14.98 -5.55 -7.53
CA GLU A 101 -14.48 -6.91 -7.81
C GLU A 101 -14.17 -7.66 -6.49
N VAL A 102 -13.75 -6.93 -5.48
CA VAL A 102 -13.57 -7.39 -4.11
C VAL A 102 -14.54 -6.60 -3.24
N ASP A 103 -15.60 -7.23 -2.78
CA ASP A 103 -16.69 -6.60 -2.04
C ASP A 103 -16.74 -7.02 -0.56
N THR A 104 -16.01 -8.09 -0.20
CA THR A 104 -15.97 -8.61 1.17
C THR A 104 -14.63 -8.34 1.85
N ILE A 105 -14.71 -8.06 3.16
CA ILE A 105 -13.50 -7.85 3.97
C ILE A 105 -12.66 -9.13 4.07
N ASP A 106 -13.26 -10.31 4.08
CA ASP A 106 -12.55 -11.60 4.15
C ASP A 106 -11.66 -11.82 2.92
N GLU A 107 -12.18 -11.51 1.74
CA GLU A 107 -11.42 -11.60 0.50
C GLU A 107 -10.32 -10.54 0.45
N ALA A 108 -10.62 -9.31 0.87
CA ALA A 108 -9.65 -8.23 0.91
C ALA A 108 -8.46 -8.57 1.84
N GLU A 109 -8.72 -9.09 3.04
CA GLU A 109 -7.69 -9.56 3.98
C GLU A 109 -6.83 -10.68 3.38
N THR A 110 -7.49 -11.64 2.72
CA THR A 110 -6.79 -12.76 2.06
C THR A 110 -5.85 -12.27 0.97
N ARG A 111 -6.32 -11.36 0.11
CA ARG A 111 -5.49 -10.78 -0.97
C ARG A 111 -4.37 -9.91 -0.42
N LEU A 112 -4.60 -9.17 0.66
CA LEU A 112 -3.55 -8.41 1.34
C LEU A 112 -2.47 -9.34 1.92
N ALA A 113 -2.86 -10.45 2.54
CA ALA A 113 -1.93 -11.45 3.04
C ALA A 113 -1.08 -12.05 1.91
N GLN A 114 -1.67 -12.35 0.75
CA GLN A 114 -0.96 -12.81 -0.44
C GLN A 114 0.04 -11.76 -0.94
N ALA A 115 -0.35 -10.48 -1.00
CA ALA A 115 0.52 -9.38 -1.39
C ALA A 115 1.75 -9.26 -0.47
N ARG A 116 1.57 -9.45 0.83
CA ARG A 116 2.65 -9.46 1.83
C ARG A 116 3.62 -10.62 1.67
N CYS A 117 3.14 -11.76 1.18
CA CYS A 117 3.94 -12.96 0.95
C CYS A 117 4.75 -12.94 -0.35
N ILE A 118 4.63 -11.92 -1.21
CA ILE A 118 5.43 -11.83 -2.43
C ILE A 118 6.92 -11.79 -2.06
N PRO A 119 7.73 -12.77 -2.54
CA PRO A 119 9.14 -12.85 -2.18
C PRO A 119 9.96 -11.76 -2.89
N PHE A 120 11.08 -11.40 -2.31
CA PHE A 120 12.08 -10.58 -3.00
C PHE A 120 12.64 -11.34 -4.21
N PRO A 121 12.97 -10.63 -5.31
CA PRO A 121 13.73 -11.21 -6.40
C PRO A 121 15.07 -11.76 -5.90
N LYS A 122 15.58 -12.82 -6.56
CA LYS A 122 16.89 -13.37 -6.23
C LYS A 122 17.98 -12.30 -6.35
N ASP A 123 18.99 -12.36 -5.49
CA ASP A 123 20.05 -11.34 -5.41
C ASP A 123 20.74 -11.06 -6.75
N TRP A 124 20.99 -12.12 -7.55
CA TRP A 124 21.61 -11.96 -8.86
C TRP A 124 20.72 -11.19 -9.86
N VAL A 125 19.38 -11.30 -9.72
CA VAL A 125 18.43 -10.52 -10.55
C VAL A 125 18.45 -9.06 -10.16
N GLN A 126 18.52 -8.77 -8.86
CA GLN A 126 18.64 -7.41 -8.36
C GLN A 126 19.96 -6.77 -8.81
N LEU A 127 21.07 -7.53 -8.72
CA LEU A 127 22.37 -7.08 -9.19
C LEU A 127 22.37 -6.79 -10.69
N ALA A 128 21.86 -7.72 -11.50
CA ALA A 128 21.77 -7.55 -12.96
C ALA A 128 20.88 -6.35 -13.35
N ALA A 129 19.75 -6.14 -12.65
CA ALA A 129 18.88 -4.99 -12.86
C ALA A 129 19.57 -3.67 -12.48
N GLY A 130 20.33 -3.65 -11.38
CA GLY A 130 21.12 -2.49 -10.95
C GLY A 130 22.20 -2.13 -11.97
N MET A 131 22.96 -3.11 -12.42
CA MET A 131 23.98 -2.91 -13.46
C MET A 131 23.37 -2.42 -14.78
N GLY A 132 22.27 -3.02 -15.22
CA GLY A 132 21.55 -2.60 -16.43
C GLY A 132 21.00 -1.18 -16.30
N GLY A 133 20.48 -0.81 -15.14
CA GLY A 133 20.03 0.55 -14.84
C GLY A 133 21.17 1.56 -14.90
N ALA A 134 22.29 1.28 -14.24
CA ALA A 134 23.47 2.14 -14.26
C ALA A 134 24.01 2.33 -15.69
N PHE A 135 24.09 1.26 -16.46
CA PHE A 135 24.48 1.31 -17.87
C PHE A 135 23.56 2.23 -18.69
N CYS A 136 22.24 2.04 -18.58
CA CYS A 136 21.27 2.88 -19.29
C CYS A 136 21.39 4.36 -18.86
N PHE A 137 21.55 4.63 -17.58
CA PHE A 137 21.76 5.99 -17.07
C PHE A 137 23.01 6.64 -17.65
N ALA A 138 24.14 5.93 -17.67
CA ALA A 138 25.37 6.43 -18.26
C ALA A 138 25.20 6.86 -19.73
N LEU A 139 24.46 6.06 -20.52
CA LEU A 139 24.17 6.40 -21.92
C LEU A 139 23.26 7.62 -22.05
N ILE A 140 22.20 7.73 -21.22
CA ILE A 140 21.26 8.86 -21.24
C ILE A 140 21.96 10.19 -20.92
N PHE A 141 22.92 10.17 -20.01
CA PHE A 141 23.70 11.36 -19.63
C PHE A 141 24.90 11.64 -20.54
N GLY A 142 24.95 11.03 -21.72
CA GLY A 142 25.93 11.33 -22.77
C GLY A 142 27.25 10.58 -22.62
N GLY A 143 27.28 9.53 -21.81
CA GLY A 143 28.41 8.61 -21.73
C GLY A 143 28.51 7.76 -23.01
N ASP A 144 29.74 7.38 -23.36
CA ASP A 144 29.97 6.40 -24.42
C ASP A 144 29.74 4.96 -23.90
N LEU A 145 29.82 3.98 -24.82
CA LEU A 145 29.66 2.56 -24.45
C LEU A 145 30.69 2.11 -23.39
N LYS A 146 31.89 2.70 -23.37
CA LYS A 146 32.90 2.37 -22.39
C LYS A 146 32.56 2.90 -21.01
N ALA A 147 31.98 4.10 -20.93
CA ALA A 147 31.47 4.66 -19.69
C ALA A 147 30.30 3.84 -19.12
N GLY A 148 29.40 3.36 -20.00
CA GLY A 148 28.30 2.50 -19.59
C GLY A 148 28.74 1.13 -19.06
N LEU A 149 29.84 0.56 -19.61
CA LEU A 149 30.39 -0.71 -19.15
C LEU A 149 31.21 -0.57 -17.85
N ALA A 150 31.60 0.64 -17.49
CA ALA A 150 32.36 0.93 -16.27
C ALA A 150 31.48 1.36 -15.10
N ALA A 151 30.17 1.63 -15.35
CA ALA A 151 29.18 2.03 -14.36
C ALA A 151 28.52 0.84 -13.68
#